data_94b2af876b80eb9eed1194468cc3e521
#
_entry.id   94b2af876b80eb9eed1194468cc3e521
#
_cell.length_a   1.000
_cell.length_b   1.000
_cell.length_c   1.000
_cell.angle_alpha   90.00
_cell.angle_beta   90.00
_cell.angle_gamma   90.00
#
_symmetry.space_group_name_H-M   'P 1'
#
loop_
_entity.id
_entity.type
_entity.pdbx_description
1 polymer ?
#
loop_
_entity_poly.entity_id
_entity_poly.type
_entity_poly.pdbx_seq_one_letter_code
_entity_poly.pdbx_strand_id
1 'polypeptide(L)'
;MTTEISHINVQYTKTIGRGEQFGPGFTYPIYVARGKEGIMDVLCRGTEFRTEGVRVVVCTTEEEYISVFARGIDYQGPHAHNMDDGSLVWPTSIALDSQENLYISDEWLNRISMFSKDGDFLGKWEERAGSGDGELDRPSGMAFDADDNLYIVDSGNHRVQKFNKDGKYLAQFGTYGSGDSQFDMPWGITIDEAGAIYIADWRNDRIQKFSPDGQWEASIGSSGSGVGQLNRPNGLAVDADGDIYVADWMNNRVQVFAPDGRYITEFHGEAVLSKWGRDKLASNPDMIRQRNLAFANDPNYEKGLAHPCGVRIDPQGRIVIIDHTRNRLQVYIKEEEPALV
;
A
#
# COMPACT_ATOMS: atom_id res chain seq x y z
N MET A 1 25.09 30.24 -1.29
CA MET A 1 23.80 29.85 -1.87
C MET A 1 23.00 29.27 -0.73
N THR A 2 22.02 29.99 -0.23
CA THR A 2 21.05 29.49 0.75
C THR A 2 20.13 28.56 -0.02
N THR A 3 20.25 27.26 0.20
CA THR A 3 19.29 26.27 -0.25
C THR A 3 17.97 26.61 0.46
N GLU A 4 17.00 27.12 -0.28
CA GLU A 4 15.63 27.22 0.21
C GLU A 4 15.18 25.81 0.59
N ILE A 5 14.83 25.64 1.85
CA ILE A 5 14.19 24.41 2.32
C ILE A 5 12.76 24.52 1.79
N SER A 6 12.42 23.75 0.77
CA SER A 6 11.02 23.66 0.32
C SER A 6 10.20 23.07 1.48
N HIS A 7 9.35 23.87 2.06
CA HIS A 7 8.39 23.41 3.06
C HIS A 7 7.14 22.96 2.31
N ILE A 8 6.90 21.65 2.28
CA ILE A 8 5.62 21.13 1.82
C ILE A 8 4.65 21.26 3.00
N ASN A 9 3.58 22.01 2.81
CA ASN A 9 2.45 22.03 3.72
C ASN A 9 1.45 20.97 3.26
N VAL A 10 1.12 20.03 4.15
CA VAL A 10 0.18 18.94 3.86
C VAL A 10 -1.01 19.06 4.79
N GLN A 11 -2.19 19.25 4.21
CA GLN A 11 -3.42 19.42 4.96
C GLN A 11 -4.24 18.11 5.00
N TYR A 12 -4.62 17.68 6.20
CA TYR A 12 -5.59 16.60 6.38
C TYR A 12 -6.97 17.01 5.85
N THR A 13 -7.62 16.11 5.11
CA THR A 13 -8.96 16.37 4.56
C THR A 13 -10.03 15.48 5.15
N LYS A 14 -9.80 14.17 5.19
CA LYS A 14 -10.78 13.21 5.72
C LYS A 14 -10.21 11.85 6.08
N THR A 15 -11.00 11.11 6.87
CA THR A 15 -10.82 9.67 7.08
C THR A 15 -11.87 8.91 6.29
N ILE A 16 -11.47 7.78 5.70
CA ILE A 16 -12.33 6.83 4.98
C ILE A 16 -12.22 5.48 5.68
N GLY A 17 -13.36 4.83 5.92
CA GLY A 17 -13.39 3.47 6.45
C GLY A 17 -13.50 3.38 7.98
N ARG A 18 -13.70 2.16 8.41
CA ARG A 18 -13.80 1.71 9.81
C ARG A 18 -13.49 0.23 9.88
N GLY A 19 -13.21 -0.29 11.07
CA GLY A 19 -13.08 -1.74 11.29
C GLY A 19 -14.41 -2.46 11.08
N GLU A 20 -14.47 -3.35 10.09
CA GLU A 20 -15.64 -4.17 9.79
C GLU A 20 -15.24 -5.42 8.99
N GLN A 21 -15.71 -6.59 9.42
CA GLN A 21 -15.47 -7.86 8.70
C GLN A 21 -16.46 -8.10 7.57
N PHE A 22 -17.67 -7.57 7.69
CA PHE A 22 -18.74 -7.72 6.72
C PHE A 22 -19.40 -6.37 6.40
N GLY A 23 -19.73 -6.14 5.14
CA GLY A 23 -20.33 -4.88 4.70
C GLY A 23 -19.35 -3.70 4.62
N PRO A 24 -19.84 -2.47 4.75
CA PRO A 24 -19.04 -1.26 4.63
C PRO A 24 -17.99 -1.13 5.73
N GLY A 25 -16.72 -1.24 5.37
CA GLY A 25 -15.57 -1.14 6.26
C GLY A 25 -14.40 -1.98 5.82
N PHE A 26 -13.28 -1.90 6.53
CA PHE A 26 -12.03 -2.58 6.21
C PHE A 26 -11.59 -3.51 7.35
N THR A 27 -10.80 -4.52 7.01
CA THR A 27 -10.16 -5.41 7.98
C THR A 27 -8.70 -5.52 7.62
N TYR A 28 -7.86 -4.78 8.34
CA TYR A 28 -6.42 -4.69 8.07
C TYR A 28 -6.15 -4.35 6.58
N PRO A 29 -6.56 -3.17 6.10
CA PRO A 29 -6.28 -2.74 4.74
C PRO A 29 -4.77 -2.65 4.54
N ILE A 30 -4.27 -3.18 3.43
CA ILE A 30 -2.84 -3.24 3.13
C ILE A 30 -2.46 -2.49 1.87
N TYR A 31 -3.42 -2.33 0.96
CA TYR A 31 -3.16 -1.65 -0.29
C TYR A 31 -4.43 -1.00 -0.84
N VAL A 32 -4.26 0.04 -1.64
CA VAL A 32 -5.34 0.71 -2.37
C VAL A 32 -4.91 0.86 -3.82
N ALA A 33 -5.65 0.23 -4.71
CA ALA A 33 -5.62 0.60 -6.11
C ALA A 33 -6.74 1.60 -6.39
N ARG A 34 -6.58 2.39 -7.42
CA ARG A 34 -7.54 3.41 -7.73
C ARG A 34 -7.88 3.40 -9.21
N GLY A 35 -9.14 3.10 -9.48
CA GLY A 35 -9.74 3.21 -10.80
C GLY A 35 -10.11 4.65 -11.15
N LYS A 36 -10.68 4.82 -12.34
CA LYS A 36 -11.24 6.09 -12.80
C LYS A 36 -12.42 6.51 -11.91
N GLU A 37 -12.84 7.76 -11.99
CA GLU A 37 -14.04 8.31 -11.36
C GLU A 37 -14.07 8.29 -9.81
N GLY A 38 -12.91 8.20 -9.17
CA GLY A 38 -12.83 8.27 -7.71
C GLY A 38 -13.20 6.98 -6.99
N ILE A 39 -13.29 5.87 -7.71
CA ILE A 39 -13.45 4.53 -7.15
C ILE A 39 -12.12 4.07 -6.54
N MET A 40 -12.18 3.37 -5.42
CA MET A 40 -11.05 2.77 -4.73
C MET A 40 -11.31 1.29 -4.53
N ASP A 41 -10.29 0.49 -4.83
CA ASP A 41 -10.22 -0.93 -4.54
C ASP A 41 -9.31 -1.12 -3.34
N VAL A 42 -9.89 -1.35 -2.17
CA VAL A 42 -9.16 -1.47 -0.91
C VAL A 42 -8.95 -2.94 -0.60
N LEU A 43 -7.71 -3.40 -0.73
CA LEU A 43 -7.31 -4.76 -0.41
C LEU A 43 -7.16 -4.92 1.10
N CYS A 44 -7.93 -5.85 1.67
CA CYS A 44 -7.92 -6.18 3.09
C CYS A 44 -7.29 -7.57 3.30
N ARG A 45 -6.39 -7.69 4.27
CA ARG A 45 -5.66 -8.92 4.55
C ARG A 45 -6.33 -9.83 5.59
N GLY A 46 -7.25 -9.29 6.38
CA GLY A 46 -7.79 -10.05 7.52
C GLY A 46 -6.77 -10.18 8.66
N THR A 47 -6.97 -11.19 9.52
CA THR A 47 -6.05 -11.51 10.62
C THR A 47 -5.36 -12.84 10.36
N GLU A 48 -4.22 -13.09 11.02
CA GLU A 48 -3.46 -14.36 10.92
C GLU A 48 -4.30 -15.62 11.21
N PHE A 49 -5.39 -15.47 11.95
CA PHE A 49 -6.24 -16.60 12.37
C PHE A 49 -7.61 -16.61 11.70
N ARG A 50 -7.96 -15.58 10.92
CA ARG A 50 -9.28 -15.43 10.29
C ARG A 50 -9.15 -14.80 8.92
N THR A 51 -9.36 -15.60 7.90
CA THR A 51 -9.38 -15.16 6.50
C THR A 51 -10.69 -14.50 6.09
N GLU A 52 -11.70 -14.50 6.95
CA GLU A 52 -13.03 -13.90 6.71
C GLU A 52 -12.97 -12.41 6.39
N GLY A 53 -11.91 -11.73 6.86
CA GLY A 53 -11.66 -10.32 6.55
C GLY A 53 -10.88 -10.07 5.27
N VAL A 54 -10.35 -11.12 4.62
CA VAL A 54 -9.62 -11.03 3.35
C VAL A 54 -10.60 -10.76 2.23
N ARG A 55 -10.43 -9.64 1.55
CA ARG A 55 -11.31 -9.21 0.45
C ARG A 55 -10.80 -7.94 -0.20
N VAL A 56 -11.30 -7.65 -1.39
CA VAL A 56 -11.24 -6.32 -1.98
C VAL A 56 -12.58 -5.61 -1.72
N VAL A 57 -12.54 -4.46 -1.07
CA VAL A 57 -13.70 -3.60 -0.85
C VAL A 57 -13.67 -2.47 -1.87
N VAL A 58 -14.72 -2.38 -2.69
CA VAL A 58 -14.87 -1.31 -3.67
C VAL A 58 -15.76 -0.22 -3.08
N CYS A 59 -15.24 0.99 -3.03
CA CYS A 59 -15.96 2.15 -2.53
C CYS A 59 -15.50 3.44 -3.21
N THR A 60 -16.27 4.52 -3.03
CA THR A 60 -15.85 5.86 -3.45
C THR A 60 -15.06 6.56 -2.35
N THR A 61 -14.37 7.64 -2.71
CA THR A 61 -13.74 8.54 -1.74
C THR A 61 -14.73 9.25 -0.82
N GLU A 62 -16.02 9.21 -1.12
CA GLU A 62 -17.11 9.76 -0.29
C GLU A 62 -17.75 8.68 0.61
N GLU A 63 -17.10 7.51 0.71
CA GLU A 63 -17.56 6.35 1.49
C GLU A 63 -18.92 5.81 1.01
N GLU A 64 -19.14 5.79 -0.31
CA GLU A 64 -20.23 5.03 -0.89
C GLU A 64 -19.72 3.61 -1.17
N TYR A 65 -20.32 2.64 -0.49
CA TYR A 65 -20.00 1.24 -0.69
C TYR A 65 -20.59 0.75 -2.01
N ILE A 66 -19.76 0.15 -2.86
CA ILE A 66 -20.16 -0.33 -4.19
C ILE A 66 -20.28 -1.85 -4.17
N SER A 67 -19.18 -2.56 -3.89
CA SER A 67 -19.15 -4.02 -3.95
C SER A 67 -18.02 -4.60 -3.12
N VAL A 68 -17.94 -5.92 -3.11
CA VAL A 68 -16.83 -6.69 -2.52
C VAL A 68 -16.59 -7.95 -3.34
N PHE A 69 -15.32 -8.28 -3.61
CA PHE A 69 -14.91 -9.48 -4.33
C PHE A 69 -13.59 -10.06 -3.78
N ALA A 70 -13.07 -11.12 -4.42
CA ALA A 70 -11.82 -11.80 -4.04
C ALA A 70 -11.78 -12.13 -2.54
N ARG A 71 -12.81 -12.83 -2.07
CA ARG A 71 -12.92 -13.18 -0.65
C ARG A 71 -11.91 -14.23 -0.26
N GLY A 72 -11.38 -14.10 0.95
CA GLY A 72 -10.54 -15.11 1.56
C GLY A 72 -11.30 -16.37 1.90
N ILE A 73 -10.57 -17.47 1.98
CA ILE A 73 -11.06 -18.77 2.44
C ILE A 73 -10.41 -19.11 3.77
N ASP A 74 -11.13 -19.88 4.58
CA ASP A 74 -10.56 -20.47 5.79
C ASP A 74 -9.62 -21.63 5.40
N TYR A 75 -8.32 -21.35 5.43
CA TYR A 75 -7.28 -22.31 5.09
C TYR A 75 -7.21 -23.50 6.06
N GLN A 76 -7.72 -23.36 7.28
CA GLN A 76 -7.71 -24.39 8.33
C GLN A 76 -9.05 -25.11 8.51
N GLY A 77 -10.10 -24.66 7.84
CA GLY A 77 -11.45 -25.23 7.94
C GLY A 77 -11.66 -26.46 7.06
N PRO A 78 -12.81 -27.15 7.24
CA PRO A 78 -13.16 -28.33 6.45
C PRO A 78 -13.32 -28.06 4.94
N HIS A 79 -13.34 -26.80 4.53
CA HIS A 79 -13.43 -26.34 3.14
C HIS A 79 -12.09 -25.96 2.53
N ALA A 80 -10.98 -26.12 3.24
CA ALA A 80 -9.62 -25.79 2.76
C ALA A 80 -9.23 -26.47 1.43
N HIS A 81 -9.95 -27.50 1.03
CA HIS A 81 -9.72 -28.25 -0.21
C HIS A 81 -10.54 -27.75 -1.41
N ASN A 82 -11.48 -26.81 -1.19
CA ASN A 82 -12.31 -26.20 -2.25
C ASN A 82 -11.92 -24.75 -2.45
N MET A 83 -10.63 -24.50 -2.78
CA MET A 83 -10.18 -23.17 -3.16
C MET A 83 -10.74 -22.84 -4.53
N ASP A 84 -11.73 -21.94 -4.57
CA ASP A 84 -12.12 -21.31 -5.83
C ASP A 84 -10.93 -20.55 -6.39
N ASP A 85 -10.76 -20.55 -7.70
CA ASP A 85 -9.60 -19.94 -8.37
C ASP A 85 -9.39 -18.47 -8.03
N GLY A 86 -10.44 -17.72 -7.71
CA GLY A 86 -10.38 -16.32 -7.27
C GLY A 86 -10.18 -16.08 -5.76
N SER A 87 -9.98 -17.14 -4.95
CA SER A 87 -9.81 -17.02 -3.51
C SER A 87 -8.41 -16.51 -3.14
N LEU A 88 -8.31 -15.70 -2.07
CA LEU A 88 -7.07 -15.20 -1.51
C LEU A 88 -6.83 -15.78 -0.11
N VAL A 89 -5.57 -15.88 0.30
CA VAL A 89 -5.17 -16.31 1.64
C VAL A 89 -4.41 -15.22 2.39
N TRP A 90 -3.31 -14.77 1.82
CA TRP A 90 -2.48 -13.72 2.41
C TRP A 90 -2.04 -12.70 1.34
N PRO A 91 -3.01 -11.94 0.83
CA PRO A 91 -2.71 -10.95 -0.20
C PRO A 91 -1.78 -9.85 0.34
N THR A 92 -0.95 -9.30 -0.54
CA THR A 92 0.08 -8.32 -0.18
C THR A 92 0.00 -7.03 -0.97
N SER A 93 -0.42 -7.07 -2.23
CA SER A 93 -0.51 -5.89 -3.08
C SER A 93 -1.60 -6.04 -4.14
N ILE A 94 -2.03 -4.90 -4.67
CA ILE A 94 -2.95 -4.82 -5.80
C ILE A 94 -2.44 -3.76 -6.78
N ALA A 95 -2.34 -4.10 -8.08
CA ALA A 95 -1.97 -3.18 -9.14
C ALA A 95 -3.00 -3.21 -10.26
N LEU A 96 -3.14 -2.10 -10.99
CA LEU A 96 -4.03 -1.97 -12.15
C LEU A 96 -3.20 -1.89 -13.45
N ASP A 97 -3.61 -2.63 -14.46
CA ASP A 97 -3.11 -2.45 -15.83
C ASP A 97 -3.80 -1.25 -16.51
N SER A 98 -3.41 -0.94 -17.75
CA SER A 98 -4.00 0.17 -18.54
C SER A 98 -5.49 -0.01 -18.86
N GLN A 99 -6.03 -1.23 -18.72
CA GLN A 99 -7.44 -1.58 -18.90
C GLN A 99 -8.22 -1.62 -17.60
N GLU A 100 -7.58 -1.25 -16.47
CA GLU A 100 -8.12 -1.31 -15.12
C GLU A 100 -8.41 -2.75 -14.62
N ASN A 101 -7.78 -3.77 -15.21
CA ASN A 101 -7.78 -5.09 -14.59
C ASN A 101 -6.88 -5.08 -13.36
N LEU A 102 -7.34 -5.79 -12.33
CA LEU A 102 -6.68 -5.85 -11.04
C LEU A 102 -5.78 -7.09 -10.97
N TYR A 103 -4.53 -6.89 -10.59
CA TYR A 103 -3.57 -7.95 -10.29
C TYR A 103 -3.31 -7.96 -8.80
N ILE A 104 -3.50 -9.09 -8.15
CA ILE A 104 -3.34 -9.26 -6.70
C ILE A 104 -2.26 -10.31 -6.43
N SER A 105 -1.21 -9.89 -5.70
CA SER A 105 -0.18 -10.80 -5.19
C SER A 105 -0.63 -11.44 -3.88
N ASP A 106 -0.31 -12.71 -3.71
CA ASP A 106 -0.58 -13.47 -2.50
C ASP A 106 0.70 -14.20 -2.05
N GLU A 107 1.27 -13.77 -0.91
CA GLU A 107 2.55 -14.30 -0.43
C GLU A 107 2.46 -15.74 0.09
N TRP A 108 1.28 -16.18 0.52
CA TRP A 108 1.09 -17.57 0.97
C TRP A 108 0.95 -18.53 -0.20
N LEU A 109 0.21 -18.09 -1.21
CA LEU A 109 -0.04 -18.90 -2.41
C LEU A 109 1.08 -18.79 -3.44
N ASN A 110 2.05 -17.87 -3.25
CA ASN A 110 3.12 -17.55 -4.22
C ASN A 110 2.57 -17.33 -5.63
N ARG A 111 1.47 -16.58 -5.74
CA ARG A 111 0.79 -16.40 -7.03
C ARG A 111 0.29 -14.97 -7.25
N ILE A 112 -0.04 -14.70 -8.50
CA ILE A 112 -0.75 -13.50 -8.95
C ILE A 112 -2.12 -13.92 -9.46
N SER A 113 -3.18 -13.33 -8.90
CA SER A 113 -4.57 -13.53 -9.35
C SER A 113 -5.06 -12.28 -10.08
N MET A 114 -5.84 -12.46 -11.14
CA MET A 114 -6.32 -11.37 -11.99
C MET A 114 -7.84 -11.27 -11.94
N PHE A 115 -8.33 -10.04 -11.84
CA PHE A 115 -9.77 -9.73 -11.82
C PHE A 115 -10.08 -8.61 -12.79
N SER A 116 -11.30 -8.59 -13.32
CA SER A 116 -11.79 -7.44 -14.06
C SER A 116 -12.02 -6.25 -13.10
N LYS A 117 -12.17 -5.05 -13.65
CA LYS A 117 -12.58 -3.85 -12.87
C LYS A 117 -13.91 -4.03 -12.12
N ASP A 118 -14.75 -4.96 -12.56
CA ASP A 118 -16.06 -5.27 -11.95
C ASP A 118 -15.95 -6.40 -10.90
N GLY A 119 -14.73 -6.95 -10.69
CA GLY A 119 -14.43 -7.99 -9.70
C GLY A 119 -14.62 -9.43 -10.19
N ASP A 120 -14.84 -9.64 -11.48
CA ASP A 120 -14.89 -10.99 -12.06
C ASP A 120 -13.50 -11.59 -12.15
N PHE A 121 -13.35 -12.84 -11.72
CA PHE A 121 -12.08 -13.55 -11.84
C PHE A 121 -11.73 -13.82 -13.30
N LEU A 122 -10.58 -13.32 -13.75
CA LEU A 122 -10.10 -13.47 -15.14
C LEU A 122 -9.12 -14.63 -15.28
N GLY A 123 -8.38 -14.95 -14.22
CA GLY A 123 -7.36 -15.98 -14.24
C GLY A 123 -6.31 -15.80 -13.16
N LYS A 124 -5.34 -16.68 -13.15
CA LYS A 124 -4.15 -16.60 -12.29
C LYS A 124 -2.92 -16.99 -13.11
N TRP A 125 -1.77 -16.45 -12.75
CA TRP A 125 -0.54 -17.03 -13.25
C TRP A 125 -0.33 -18.38 -12.58
N GLU A 126 0.17 -19.35 -13.34
CA GLU A 126 0.44 -20.68 -12.81
C GLU A 126 1.34 -20.58 -11.58
N GLU A 127 1.03 -21.38 -10.57
CA GLU A 127 1.80 -21.48 -9.34
C GLU A 127 3.23 -21.93 -9.66
N ARG A 128 4.17 -21.02 -9.57
CA ARG A 128 5.59 -21.26 -9.78
C ARG A 128 6.36 -20.82 -8.53
N ALA A 129 6.07 -21.50 -7.43
CA ALA A 129 6.83 -21.28 -6.20
C ALA A 129 8.28 -21.74 -6.39
N GLY A 130 9.26 -20.85 -6.19
CA GLY A 130 10.67 -21.19 -6.32
C GLY A 130 11.55 -19.97 -6.46
N SER A 131 12.81 -20.20 -6.90
CA SER A 131 13.84 -19.15 -7.03
C SER A 131 14.39 -19.00 -8.46
N GLY A 132 13.90 -19.78 -9.42
CA GLY A 132 14.26 -19.65 -10.83
C GLY A 132 13.64 -18.40 -11.48
N ASP A 133 13.99 -18.18 -12.76
CA ASP A 133 13.42 -17.11 -13.56
C ASP A 133 11.91 -17.31 -13.75
N GLY A 134 11.13 -16.33 -13.35
CA GLY A 134 9.67 -16.39 -13.38
C GLY A 134 9.02 -17.17 -12.22
N GLU A 135 9.81 -17.77 -11.33
CA GLU A 135 9.33 -18.35 -10.08
C GLU A 135 9.29 -17.27 -8.99
N LEU A 136 8.39 -17.42 -8.03
CA LEU A 136 8.16 -16.45 -6.94
C LEU A 136 8.26 -17.11 -5.58
N ASP A 137 8.82 -16.39 -4.61
CA ASP A 137 8.74 -16.71 -3.19
C ASP A 137 8.27 -15.49 -2.41
N ARG A 138 7.08 -15.56 -1.83
CA ARG A 138 6.46 -14.47 -1.07
C ARG A 138 6.37 -13.16 -1.88
N PRO A 139 5.69 -13.15 -3.03
CA PRO A 139 5.52 -11.93 -3.81
C PRO A 139 4.79 -10.87 -2.98
N SER A 140 5.30 -9.64 -3.01
CA SER A 140 4.75 -8.53 -2.24
C SER A 140 4.29 -7.37 -3.15
N GLY A 141 4.96 -6.21 -3.11
CA GLY A 141 4.59 -5.05 -3.89
C GLY A 141 4.61 -5.27 -5.39
N MET A 142 3.70 -4.62 -6.10
CA MET A 142 3.61 -4.67 -7.56
C MET A 142 3.37 -3.28 -8.14
N ALA A 143 3.94 -3.02 -9.33
CA ALA A 143 3.68 -1.82 -10.10
C ALA A 143 3.78 -2.11 -11.60
N PHE A 144 2.89 -1.52 -12.40
CA PHE A 144 2.99 -1.52 -13.85
C PHE A 144 3.83 -0.34 -14.35
N ASP A 145 4.63 -0.58 -15.39
CA ASP A 145 5.24 0.51 -16.16
C ASP A 145 4.27 1.01 -17.27
N ALA A 146 4.70 2.03 -18.01
CA ALA A 146 3.89 2.64 -19.07
C ALA A 146 3.62 1.70 -20.25
N ASP A 147 4.37 0.61 -20.38
CA ASP A 147 4.23 -0.40 -21.42
C ASP A 147 3.39 -1.62 -20.96
N ASP A 148 2.70 -1.52 -19.83
CA ASP A 148 1.95 -2.63 -19.19
C ASP A 148 2.84 -3.83 -18.81
N ASN A 149 4.12 -3.61 -18.49
CA ASN A 149 4.90 -4.66 -17.86
C ASN A 149 4.76 -4.56 -16.33
N LEU A 150 4.58 -5.70 -15.69
CA LEU A 150 4.42 -5.81 -14.26
C LEU A 150 5.75 -6.09 -13.56
N TYR A 151 6.14 -5.20 -12.67
CA TYR A 151 7.25 -5.44 -11.74
C TYR A 151 6.69 -6.01 -10.45
N ILE A 152 7.28 -7.10 -9.98
CA ILE A 152 6.91 -7.81 -8.76
C ILE A 152 8.09 -7.87 -7.83
N VAL A 153 7.90 -7.41 -6.61
CA VAL A 153 8.87 -7.62 -5.53
C VAL A 153 8.74 -9.06 -5.05
N ASP A 154 9.76 -9.84 -5.33
CA ASP A 154 9.88 -11.25 -4.97
C ASP A 154 10.67 -11.36 -3.66
N SER A 155 9.96 -11.06 -2.55
CA SER A 155 10.55 -10.73 -1.24
C SER A 155 11.39 -11.86 -0.66
N GLY A 156 10.93 -13.09 -0.74
CA GLY A 156 11.65 -14.26 -0.25
C GLY A 156 12.94 -14.55 -1.03
N ASN A 157 12.97 -14.16 -2.30
CA ASN A 157 14.13 -14.29 -3.18
C ASN A 157 15.01 -13.01 -3.22
N HIS A 158 14.65 -11.96 -2.45
CA HIS A 158 15.44 -10.72 -2.33
C HIS A 158 15.72 -10.03 -3.68
N ARG A 159 14.72 -10.01 -4.56
CA ARG A 159 14.84 -9.45 -5.93
C ARG A 159 13.56 -8.79 -6.39
N VAL A 160 13.63 -8.10 -7.52
CA VAL A 160 12.49 -7.63 -8.30
C VAL A 160 12.50 -8.33 -9.64
N GLN A 161 11.37 -8.86 -10.08
CA GLN A 161 11.21 -9.45 -11.39
C GLN A 161 10.25 -8.64 -12.25
N LYS A 162 10.54 -8.53 -13.54
CA LYS A 162 9.71 -7.88 -14.56
C LYS A 162 9.04 -8.94 -15.43
N PHE A 163 7.74 -8.79 -15.64
CA PHE A 163 6.93 -9.67 -16.49
C PHE A 163 6.13 -8.83 -17.48
N ASN A 164 5.76 -9.41 -18.63
CA ASN A 164 4.67 -8.84 -19.40
C ASN A 164 3.31 -9.17 -18.73
N LYS A 165 2.23 -8.54 -19.16
CA LYS A 165 0.88 -8.74 -18.62
C LYS A 165 0.35 -10.18 -18.74
N ASP A 166 0.92 -11.01 -19.61
CA ASP A 166 0.56 -12.41 -19.75
C ASP A 166 1.34 -13.33 -18.79
N GLY A 167 2.17 -12.75 -17.89
CA GLY A 167 2.97 -13.49 -16.92
C GLY A 167 4.26 -14.08 -17.48
N LYS A 168 4.71 -13.66 -18.67
CA LYS A 168 6.00 -14.08 -19.21
C LYS A 168 7.13 -13.27 -18.57
N TYR A 169 8.09 -13.96 -17.96
CA TYR A 169 9.31 -13.37 -17.42
C TYR A 169 10.11 -12.61 -18.48
N LEU A 170 10.59 -11.42 -18.13
CA LEU A 170 11.37 -10.55 -19.00
C LEU A 170 12.76 -10.26 -18.45
N ALA A 171 12.86 -9.89 -17.17
CA ALA A 171 14.11 -9.48 -16.52
C ALA A 171 14.00 -9.55 -15.00
N GLN A 172 15.15 -9.42 -14.32
CA GLN A 172 15.20 -9.25 -12.86
C GLN A 172 16.42 -8.43 -12.46
N PHE A 173 16.35 -7.86 -11.24
CA PHE A 173 17.47 -7.22 -10.59
C PHE A 173 17.37 -7.39 -9.07
N GLY A 174 18.51 -7.19 -8.38
CA GLY A 174 18.61 -7.36 -6.95
C GLY A 174 19.09 -8.74 -6.52
N THR A 175 19.75 -8.80 -5.38
CA THR A 175 20.24 -10.00 -4.71
C THR A 175 20.20 -9.79 -3.21
N TYR A 176 20.33 -10.85 -2.40
CA TYR A 176 20.40 -10.73 -0.95
C TYR A 176 21.61 -9.91 -0.49
N GLY A 177 21.40 -8.99 0.42
CA GLY A 177 22.43 -8.21 1.09
C GLY A 177 21.99 -6.80 1.51
N SER A 178 22.98 -5.96 1.85
CA SER A 178 22.77 -4.57 2.30
C SER A 178 23.53 -3.51 1.48
N GLY A 179 24.26 -3.93 0.44
CA GLY A 179 24.93 -3.02 -0.49
C GLY A 179 23.97 -2.41 -1.51
N ASP A 180 24.53 -1.66 -2.46
CA ASP A 180 23.79 -1.10 -3.59
C ASP A 180 23.22 -2.22 -4.45
N SER A 181 21.96 -2.10 -4.87
CA SER A 181 21.21 -3.13 -5.59
C SER A 181 21.06 -4.47 -4.85
N GLN A 182 21.33 -4.50 -3.55
CA GLN A 182 21.05 -5.66 -2.70
C GLN A 182 19.87 -5.38 -1.80
N PHE A 183 19.09 -6.41 -1.50
CA PHE A 183 17.87 -6.30 -0.68
C PHE A 183 17.87 -7.32 0.47
N ASP A 184 17.22 -6.96 1.57
CA ASP A 184 16.78 -7.93 2.58
C ASP A 184 15.27 -7.82 2.78
N MET A 185 14.53 -8.81 2.25
CA MET A 185 13.08 -8.84 2.29
C MET A 185 12.46 -7.53 1.76
N PRO A 186 12.74 -7.08 0.52
CA PRO A 186 12.10 -5.89 -0.04
C PRO A 186 10.59 -6.06 -0.04
N TRP A 187 9.83 -4.95 0.08
CA TRP A 187 8.38 -5.06 0.22
C TRP A 187 7.59 -4.21 -0.78
N GLY A 188 7.61 -2.89 -0.63
CA GLY A 188 6.86 -1.97 -1.50
C GLY A 188 7.63 -1.59 -2.75
N ILE A 189 6.91 -1.27 -3.81
CA ILE A 189 7.42 -0.74 -5.07
C ILE A 189 6.52 0.37 -5.59
N THR A 190 7.11 1.38 -6.20
CA THR A 190 6.41 2.34 -7.07
C THR A 190 7.29 2.69 -8.26
N ILE A 191 6.65 3.11 -9.35
CA ILE A 191 7.30 3.60 -10.56
C ILE A 191 6.76 5.00 -10.81
N ASP A 192 7.65 5.98 -10.98
CA ASP A 192 7.25 7.36 -11.26
C ASP A 192 6.94 7.56 -12.76
N GLU A 193 6.46 8.75 -13.12
CA GLU A 193 6.10 9.08 -14.50
C GLU A 193 7.30 9.04 -15.47
N ALA A 194 8.54 9.18 -14.97
CA ALA A 194 9.76 9.06 -15.76
C ALA A 194 10.22 7.61 -15.91
N GLY A 195 9.54 6.66 -15.25
CA GLY A 195 9.84 5.24 -15.25
C GLY A 195 10.89 4.83 -14.20
N ALA A 196 11.35 5.74 -13.33
CA ALA A 196 12.26 5.37 -12.25
C ALA A 196 11.53 4.51 -11.20
N ILE A 197 12.23 3.49 -10.71
CA ILE A 197 11.69 2.45 -9.83
C ILE A 197 12.19 2.70 -8.41
N TYR A 198 11.27 2.71 -7.46
CA TYR A 198 11.59 2.90 -6.03
C TYR A 198 11.14 1.67 -5.25
N ILE A 199 12.05 1.11 -4.44
CA ILE A 199 11.83 -0.13 -3.68
C ILE A 199 12.01 0.14 -2.18
N ALA A 200 11.02 -0.25 -1.37
CA ALA A 200 11.15 -0.29 0.08
C ALA A 200 11.95 -1.55 0.47
N ASP A 201 13.20 -1.36 0.84
CA ASP A 201 14.12 -2.41 1.28
C ASP A 201 13.93 -2.64 2.78
N TRP A 202 12.86 -3.40 3.10
CA TRP A 202 12.18 -3.46 4.39
C TRP A 202 13.11 -3.77 5.57
N ARG A 203 13.99 -4.78 5.47
CA ARG A 203 14.91 -5.14 6.56
C ARG A 203 16.19 -4.33 6.59
N ASN A 204 16.51 -3.62 5.51
CA ASN A 204 17.62 -2.69 5.47
C ASN A 204 17.21 -1.25 5.84
N ASP A 205 15.95 -1.02 6.19
CA ASP A 205 15.42 0.26 6.68
C ASP A 205 15.75 1.45 5.75
N ARG A 206 15.58 1.24 4.42
CA ARG A 206 15.87 2.25 3.39
C ARG A 206 14.95 2.12 2.19
N ILE A 207 14.95 3.15 1.33
CA ILE A 207 14.39 3.08 -0.02
C ILE A 207 15.57 3.05 -0.99
N GLN A 208 15.50 2.21 -2.02
CA GLN A 208 16.44 2.22 -3.13
C GLN A 208 15.76 2.69 -4.41
N LYS A 209 16.44 3.58 -5.15
CA LYS A 209 16.01 4.09 -6.44
C LYS A 209 16.80 3.45 -7.56
N PHE A 210 16.08 3.07 -8.63
CA PHE A 210 16.65 2.47 -9.84
C PHE A 210 16.16 3.19 -11.08
N SER A 211 16.97 3.17 -12.14
CA SER A 211 16.54 3.59 -13.47
C SER A 211 15.48 2.64 -14.05
N PRO A 212 14.79 3.01 -15.14
CA PRO A 212 13.84 2.13 -15.84
C PRO A 212 14.44 0.79 -16.28
N ASP A 213 15.76 0.76 -16.49
CA ASP A 213 16.52 -0.45 -16.88
C ASP A 213 16.96 -1.30 -15.66
N GLY A 214 16.55 -0.93 -14.44
CA GLY A 214 16.91 -1.64 -13.22
C GLY A 214 18.34 -1.40 -12.71
N GLN A 215 19.00 -0.29 -13.15
CA GLN A 215 20.30 0.10 -12.64
C GLN A 215 20.12 0.95 -11.37
N TRP A 216 20.86 0.61 -10.32
CA TRP A 216 20.83 1.35 -9.06
C TRP A 216 21.31 2.81 -9.25
N GLU A 217 20.57 3.75 -8.65
CA GLU A 217 20.86 5.19 -8.70
C GLU A 217 21.16 5.78 -7.33
N ALA A 218 20.34 5.44 -6.30
CA ALA A 218 20.46 6.06 -4.99
C ALA A 218 19.85 5.19 -3.87
N SER A 219 20.27 5.46 -2.63
CA SER A 219 19.62 5.00 -1.41
C SER A 219 19.13 6.20 -0.59
N ILE A 220 17.91 6.10 -0.03
CA ILE A 220 17.21 7.15 0.71
C ILE A 220 16.82 6.60 2.08
N GLY A 221 17.09 7.38 3.12
CA GLY A 221 16.86 6.98 4.51
C GLY A 221 17.97 6.10 5.09
N SER A 222 17.89 5.83 6.36
CA SER A 222 18.78 4.96 7.12
C SER A 222 18.04 4.41 8.33
N SER A 223 18.54 3.34 8.95
CA SER A 223 17.89 2.71 10.10
C SER A 223 17.76 3.63 11.31
N GLY A 224 16.57 3.70 11.91
CA GLY A 224 16.29 4.43 13.14
C GLY A 224 14.91 5.09 13.20
N SER A 225 14.74 6.01 14.16
CA SER A 225 13.48 6.72 14.41
C SER A 225 13.59 8.26 14.33
N GLY A 226 14.76 8.79 14.04
CA GLY A 226 14.99 10.22 13.87
C GLY A 226 14.51 10.72 12.51
N VAL A 227 14.75 12.02 12.25
CA VAL A 227 14.47 12.68 10.97
C VAL A 227 15.29 12.01 9.86
N GLY A 228 14.62 11.63 8.77
CA GLY A 228 15.25 10.93 7.64
C GLY A 228 15.67 9.49 7.93
N GLN A 229 15.39 8.98 9.13
CA GLN A 229 15.59 7.57 9.47
C GLN A 229 14.29 6.79 9.31
N LEU A 230 14.39 5.54 8.91
CA LEU A 230 13.28 4.63 8.65
C LEU A 230 13.38 3.38 9.52
N ASN A 231 12.23 2.78 9.81
CA ASN A 231 12.17 1.50 10.51
C ASN A 231 11.11 0.63 9.84
N ARG A 232 11.55 -0.35 9.08
CA ARG A 232 10.68 -1.23 8.29
C ARG A 232 9.79 -0.43 7.33
N PRO A 233 10.34 0.39 6.41
CA PRO A 233 9.53 1.07 5.41
C PRO A 233 8.74 0.05 4.59
N ASN A 234 7.44 0.28 4.43
CA ASN A 234 6.56 -0.69 3.78
C ASN A 234 6.15 -0.22 2.38
N GLY A 235 5.15 0.64 2.27
CA GLY A 235 4.70 1.18 0.99
C GLY A 235 5.21 2.60 0.76
N LEU A 236 5.28 2.99 -0.51
CA LEU A 236 5.76 4.30 -0.92
C LEU A 236 5.02 4.80 -2.17
N ALA A 237 5.06 6.11 -2.39
CA ALA A 237 4.54 6.76 -3.58
C ALA A 237 5.44 7.94 -3.95
N VAL A 238 5.42 8.32 -5.23
CA VAL A 238 6.09 9.51 -5.74
C VAL A 238 5.04 10.39 -6.39
N ASP A 239 5.03 11.70 -6.08
CA ASP A 239 4.12 12.64 -6.70
C ASP A 239 4.70 13.26 -7.99
N ALA A 240 3.93 14.14 -8.65
CA ALA A 240 4.32 14.79 -9.90
C ALA A 240 5.54 15.73 -9.76
N ASP A 241 5.83 16.22 -8.54
CA ASP A 241 7.02 17.03 -8.25
C ASP A 241 8.25 16.15 -7.97
N GLY A 242 8.06 14.82 -7.90
CA GLY A 242 9.08 13.84 -7.57
C GLY A 242 9.29 13.64 -6.07
N ASP A 243 8.44 14.21 -5.22
CA ASP A 243 8.53 14.02 -3.78
C ASP A 243 8.12 12.60 -3.39
N ILE A 244 8.91 11.98 -2.52
CA ILE A 244 8.83 10.56 -2.16
C ILE A 244 8.18 10.41 -0.79
N TYR A 245 7.00 9.84 -0.75
CA TYR A 245 6.22 9.57 0.47
C TYR A 245 6.47 8.14 0.91
N VAL A 246 6.94 7.94 2.14
CA VAL A 246 7.32 6.63 2.67
C VAL A 246 6.52 6.30 3.92
N ALA A 247 5.76 5.21 3.88
CA ALA A 247 5.11 4.63 5.06
C ALA A 247 6.16 3.96 5.96
N ASP A 248 6.57 4.67 6.99
CA ASP A 248 7.57 4.27 7.99
C ASP A 248 6.87 3.45 9.10
N TRP A 249 6.65 2.17 8.78
CA TRP A 249 5.69 1.27 9.44
C TRP A 249 5.88 1.19 10.96
N MET A 250 7.08 0.85 11.42
CA MET A 250 7.36 0.67 12.85
C MET A 250 7.47 2.01 13.61
N ASN A 251 7.66 3.12 12.91
CA ASN A 251 7.68 4.45 13.51
C ASN A 251 6.30 5.14 13.52
N ASN A 252 5.26 4.49 13.00
CA ASN A 252 3.87 5.01 12.95
C ASN A 252 3.75 6.40 12.30
N ARG A 253 4.48 6.64 11.22
CA ARG A 253 4.48 7.91 10.50
C ARG A 253 4.60 7.71 9.00
N VAL A 254 4.36 8.78 8.24
CA VAL A 254 4.79 8.89 6.85
C VAL A 254 5.85 9.99 6.78
N GLN A 255 6.99 9.70 6.17
CA GLN A 255 8.02 10.69 5.89
C GLN A 255 8.00 11.07 4.41
N VAL A 256 8.35 12.33 4.13
CA VAL A 256 8.45 12.87 2.78
C VAL A 256 9.89 13.26 2.52
N PHE A 257 10.41 12.81 1.38
CA PHE A 257 11.75 13.11 0.91
C PHE A 257 11.67 13.81 -0.46
N ALA A 258 12.58 14.75 -0.69
CA ALA A 258 12.78 15.36 -2.00
C ALA A 258 13.32 14.34 -3.02
N PRO A 259 13.28 14.64 -4.33
CA PRO A 259 13.82 13.77 -5.38
C PRO A 259 15.30 13.40 -5.20
N ASP A 260 16.07 14.24 -4.51
CA ASP A 260 17.49 14.04 -4.17
C ASP A 260 17.71 13.19 -2.89
N GLY A 261 16.62 12.72 -2.25
CA GLY A 261 16.64 11.93 -1.02
C GLY A 261 16.74 12.73 0.27
N ARG A 262 16.73 14.05 0.22
CA ARG A 262 16.73 14.93 1.38
C ARG A 262 15.36 14.89 2.07
N TYR A 263 15.34 14.75 3.40
CA TYR A 263 14.10 14.82 4.20
C TYR A 263 13.44 16.20 4.05
N ILE A 264 12.12 16.21 3.89
CA ILE A 264 11.29 17.43 3.82
C ILE A 264 10.43 17.56 5.07
N THR A 265 9.55 16.61 5.33
CA THR A 265 8.57 16.66 6.43
C THR A 265 8.10 15.26 6.82
N GLU A 266 7.30 15.18 7.89
CA GLU A 266 6.62 13.95 8.30
C GLU A 266 5.25 14.25 8.88
N PHE A 267 4.36 13.26 8.90
CA PHE A 267 3.06 13.35 9.55
C PHE A 267 2.68 12.05 10.25
N HIS A 268 2.07 12.23 11.42
CA HIS A 268 1.73 11.15 12.34
C HIS A 268 0.24 10.79 12.34
N GLY A 269 -0.56 11.52 11.56
CA GLY A 269 -2.00 11.33 11.43
C GLY A 269 -2.83 12.36 12.19
N GLU A 270 -3.99 12.70 11.60
CA GLU A 270 -4.97 13.68 12.14
C GLU A 270 -6.41 13.18 12.00
N ALA A 271 -6.60 11.86 12.01
CA ALA A 271 -7.88 11.26 11.73
C ALA A 271 -9.00 11.70 12.65
N VAL A 272 -10.17 11.84 12.06
CA VAL A 272 -11.46 11.95 12.76
C VAL A 272 -12.34 10.75 12.36
N LEU A 273 -13.52 10.62 12.96
CA LEU A 273 -14.47 9.58 12.55
C LEU A 273 -14.88 9.74 11.09
N SER A 274 -14.75 8.66 10.34
CA SER A 274 -15.26 8.55 8.97
C SER A 274 -16.80 8.61 8.94
N LYS A 275 -17.39 8.76 7.75
CA LYS A 275 -18.85 8.66 7.56
C LYS A 275 -19.37 7.32 8.08
N TRP A 276 -18.79 6.21 7.63
CA TRP A 276 -19.19 4.87 8.09
C TRP A 276 -19.01 4.68 9.60
N GLY A 277 -17.98 5.30 10.19
CA GLY A 277 -17.75 5.29 11.64
C GLY A 277 -18.86 6.02 12.40
N ARG A 278 -19.24 7.21 11.93
CA ARG A 278 -20.35 7.98 12.51
C ARG A 278 -21.69 7.26 12.40
N ASP A 279 -22.01 6.70 11.23
CA ASP A 279 -23.25 5.96 10.98
C ASP A 279 -23.36 4.73 11.90
N LYS A 280 -22.25 4.00 12.12
CA LYS A 280 -22.20 2.87 13.04
C LYS A 280 -22.44 3.30 14.49
N LEU A 281 -21.80 4.37 14.93
CA LEU A 281 -21.99 4.89 16.29
C LEU A 281 -23.41 5.41 16.50
N ALA A 282 -23.98 6.09 15.51
CA ALA A 282 -25.36 6.60 15.58
C ALA A 282 -26.40 5.46 15.71
N SER A 283 -26.10 4.27 15.21
CA SER A 283 -26.99 3.11 15.32
C SER A 283 -27.05 2.50 16.73
N ASN A 284 -26.11 2.85 17.63
CA ASN A 284 -26.05 2.32 18.99
C ASN A 284 -25.51 3.36 20.00
N PRO A 285 -26.37 4.00 20.79
CA PRO A 285 -25.97 5.04 21.78
C PRO A 285 -24.97 4.55 22.83
N ASP A 286 -24.98 3.27 23.18
CA ASP A 286 -24.03 2.72 24.15
C ASP A 286 -22.59 2.71 23.59
N MET A 287 -22.42 2.54 22.30
CA MET A 287 -21.11 2.65 21.65
C MET A 287 -20.54 4.06 21.75
N ILE A 288 -21.37 5.09 21.61
CA ILE A 288 -20.96 6.50 21.78
C ILE A 288 -20.44 6.71 23.20
N ARG A 289 -21.18 6.19 24.19
CA ARG A 289 -20.79 6.31 25.61
C ARG A 289 -19.46 5.59 25.87
N GLN A 290 -19.30 4.36 25.40
CA GLN A 290 -18.07 3.58 25.58
C GLN A 290 -16.88 4.26 24.92
N ARG A 291 -17.07 4.77 23.70
CA ARG A 291 -16.04 5.52 23.01
C ARG A 291 -15.60 6.76 23.80
N ASN A 292 -16.56 7.58 24.27
CA ASN A 292 -16.25 8.78 25.04
C ASN A 292 -15.49 8.47 26.33
N LEU A 293 -15.80 7.33 26.98
CA LEU A 293 -15.06 6.86 28.15
C LEU A 293 -13.63 6.42 27.79
N ALA A 294 -13.45 5.72 26.69
CA ALA A 294 -12.13 5.27 26.23
C ALA A 294 -11.20 6.46 25.88
N PHE A 295 -11.77 7.55 25.33
CA PHE A 295 -11.00 8.76 24.94
C PHE A 295 -10.94 9.85 25.99
N ALA A 296 -11.59 9.66 27.14
CA ALA A 296 -11.51 10.64 28.25
C ALA A 296 -10.08 10.88 28.72
N ASN A 297 -9.20 9.89 28.57
CA ASN A 297 -7.81 9.95 29.02
C ASN A 297 -6.82 10.37 27.93
N ASP A 298 -7.13 10.14 26.65
CA ASP A 298 -6.31 10.55 25.51
C ASP A 298 -7.18 10.87 24.28
N PRO A 299 -7.59 12.15 24.13
CA PRO A 299 -8.39 12.58 22.97
C PRO A 299 -7.68 12.42 21.62
N ASN A 300 -6.36 12.27 21.61
CA ASN A 300 -5.55 12.13 20.40
C ASN A 300 -5.28 10.66 20.03
N TYR A 301 -5.64 9.71 20.88
CA TYR A 301 -5.37 8.29 20.64
C TYR A 301 -5.85 7.80 19.27
N GLU A 302 -7.01 8.27 18.80
CA GLU A 302 -7.53 7.88 17.48
C GLU A 302 -6.91 8.67 16.33
N LYS A 303 -6.31 9.83 16.56
CA LYS A 303 -5.82 10.69 15.47
C LYS A 303 -4.63 10.07 14.76
N GLY A 304 -3.71 9.51 15.52
CA GLY A 304 -2.44 9.00 15.04
C GLY A 304 -2.57 7.82 14.07
N LEU A 305 -1.58 7.70 13.21
CA LEU A 305 -1.35 6.49 12.41
C LEU A 305 -0.94 5.32 13.29
N ALA A 306 -1.31 4.11 12.89
CA ALA A 306 -0.87 2.88 13.54
C ALA A 306 -0.48 1.85 12.48
N HIS A 307 0.82 1.61 12.35
CA HIS A 307 1.42 0.78 11.34
C HIS A 307 0.95 1.15 9.92
N PRO A 308 1.20 2.39 9.44
CA PRO A 308 0.86 2.74 8.07
C PRO A 308 1.64 1.83 7.12
N CYS A 309 0.94 1.14 6.24
CA CYS A 309 1.56 0.15 5.36
C CYS A 309 1.62 0.58 3.90
N GLY A 310 1.02 1.69 3.54
CA GLY A 310 1.06 2.20 2.17
C GLY A 310 0.71 3.67 2.06
N VAL A 311 1.21 4.26 1.01
CA VAL A 311 0.85 5.61 0.54
C VAL A 311 0.52 5.53 -0.93
N ARG A 312 -0.47 6.28 -1.37
CA ARG A 312 -0.84 6.44 -2.77
C ARG A 312 -1.09 7.91 -3.10
N ILE A 313 -0.64 8.34 -4.25
CA ILE A 313 -1.03 9.61 -4.84
C ILE A 313 -2.12 9.32 -5.85
N ASP A 314 -3.24 9.99 -5.70
CA ASP A 314 -4.34 9.82 -6.63
C ASP A 314 -4.25 10.79 -7.84
N PRO A 315 -5.06 10.59 -8.89
CA PRO A 315 -5.03 11.48 -10.07
C PRO A 315 -5.35 12.95 -9.79
N GLN A 316 -5.87 13.28 -8.61
CA GLN A 316 -6.10 14.65 -8.13
C GLN A 316 -4.96 15.16 -7.23
N GLY A 317 -3.84 14.42 -7.14
CA GLY A 317 -2.70 14.77 -6.30
C GLY A 317 -2.94 14.57 -4.78
N ARG A 318 -4.05 13.91 -4.39
CA ARG A 318 -4.31 13.65 -2.96
C ARG A 318 -3.47 12.49 -2.46
N ILE A 319 -2.94 12.64 -1.26
CA ILE A 319 -2.13 11.65 -0.58
C ILE A 319 -3.06 10.76 0.24
N VAL A 320 -3.16 9.48 -0.13
CA VAL A 320 -3.98 8.47 0.56
C VAL A 320 -3.08 7.54 1.35
N ILE A 321 -3.17 7.60 2.68
CA ILE A 321 -2.37 6.77 3.59
C ILE A 321 -3.23 5.60 4.07
N ILE A 322 -2.67 4.41 4.00
CA ILE A 322 -3.29 3.18 4.49
C ILE A 322 -2.90 2.98 5.95
N ASP A 323 -3.83 3.29 6.86
CA ASP A 323 -3.68 3.18 8.31
C ASP A 323 -4.13 1.79 8.77
N HIS A 324 -3.20 0.82 8.60
CA HIS A 324 -3.45 -0.62 8.64
C HIS A 324 -4.16 -1.08 9.91
N THR A 325 -3.53 -0.86 11.06
CA THR A 325 -4.06 -1.35 12.35
C THR A 325 -5.33 -0.61 12.79
N ARG A 326 -5.53 0.60 12.27
CA ARG A 326 -6.73 1.41 12.53
C ARG A 326 -7.88 1.10 11.57
N ASN A 327 -7.70 0.21 10.59
CA ASN A 327 -8.73 -0.22 9.64
C ASN A 327 -9.36 0.95 8.87
N ARG A 328 -8.53 1.89 8.38
CA ARG A 328 -8.99 3.10 7.71
C ARG A 328 -7.94 3.64 6.74
N LEU A 329 -8.36 4.61 5.95
CA LEU A 329 -7.50 5.46 5.14
C LEU A 329 -7.54 6.88 5.68
N GLN A 330 -6.44 7.60 5.62
CA GLN A 330 -6.37 9.03 5.86
C GLN A 330 -6.00 9.74 4.57
N VAL A 331 -6.72 10.79 4.22
CA VAL A 331 -6.55 11.53 2.97
C VAL A 331 -6.05 12.94 3.28
N TYR A 332 -4.99 13.33 2.59
CA TYR A 332 -4.36 14.64 2.69
C TYR A 332 -4.24 15.28 1.30
N ILE A 333 -4.08 16.59 1.28
CA ILE A 333 -3.71 17.37 0.09
C ILE A 333 -2.41 18.09 0.35
N LYS A 334 -1.59 18.22 -0.70
CA LYS A 334 -0.42 19.08 -0.72
C LYS A 334 -0.92 20.49 -1.02
N GLU A 335 -0.67 21.45 -0.13
CA GLU A 335 -0.99 22.85 -0.39
C GLU A 335 0.08 23.43 -1.31
N GLU A 336 -0.34 24.08 -2.39
CA GLU A 336 0.56 24.90 -3.21
C GLU A 336 0.99 26.11 -2.36
N GLU A 337 2.30 26.36 -2.28
CA GLU A 337 2.75 27.61 -1.70
C GLU A 337 2.16 28.77 -2.52
N PRO A 338 1.52 29.76 -1.88
CA PRO A 338 1.06 30.92 -2.61
C PRO A 338 2.30 31.56 -3.28
N ALA A 339 2.23 31.71 -4.61
CA ALA A 339 3.28 32.40 -5.35
C ALA A 339 3.58 33.72 -4.64
N LEU A 340 4.83 33.91 -4.19
CA LEU A 340 5.28 35.15 -3.63
C LEU A 340 5.13 36.24 -4.72
N VAL A 341 4.12 37.11 -4.52
CA VAL A 341 3.82 38.25 -5.42
C VAL A 341 4.80 39.40 -5.19
#